data_90ed90e80fdb0c98501184e704b26ef9
#
_entry.id   90ed90e80fdb0c98501184e704b26ef9
#
_cell.length_a   1.000
_cell.length_b   1.000
_cell.length_c   1.000
_cell.angle_alpha   90.00
_cell.angle_beta   90.00
_cell.angle_gamma   90.00
#
_symmetry.space_group_name_H-M   'P 1'
#
loop_
_entity.id
_entity.type
_entity.pdbx_description
1 polymer ?
#
loop_
_entity_poly.entity_id
_entity_poly.type
_entity_poly.pdbx_seq_one_letter_code
_entity_poly.pdbx_strand_id
1 'polypeptide(L)'
;MRIGTGYDVHRLVSGRKLMLGGVEIPFNKGLDGWSDADVLAHAIMDALLGAAALGDIGRHFPPGQELYRDISSLVLLGKVRETLAENGWRVGNIDATIMAEQP
;
A
#
# COMPACT_ATOMS: atom_id res chain seq x y z
N MET A 1 3.47 -2.75 -22.85
CA MET A 1 4.06 -2.73 -21.50
C MET A 1 4.07 -1.32 -20.94
N ARG A 2 3.75 -1.18 -19.65
CA ARG A 2 3.82 0.10 -18.96
C ARG A 2 4.65 -0.03 -17.70
N ILE A 3 5.22 1.10 -17.26
CA ILE A 3 6.05 1.18 -16.09
C ILE A 3 5.46 2.26 -15.18
N GLY A 4 5.39 1.98 -13.90
CA GLY A 4 4.95 2.94 -12.90
C GLY A 4 5.87 2.94 -11.70
N THR A 5 5.88 4.05 -10.97
CA THR A 5 6.61 4.17 -9.71
C THR A 5 5.64 4.61 -8.62
N GLY A 6 5.92 4.17 -7.40
CA GLY A 6 5.17 4.57 -6.22
C GLY A 6 6.15 4.90 -5.10
N TYR A 7 5.80 5.89 -4.32
CA TYR A 7 6.56 6.28 -3.13
C TYR A 7 5.56 6.56 -2.01
N ASP A 8 5.84 6.02 -0.84
CA ASP A 8 4.99 6.26 0.32
C ASP A 8 5.84 6.39 1.57
N VAL A 9 5.35 7.17 2.53
CA VAL A 9 6.05 7.41 3.77
C VAL A 9 5.04 7.49 4.92
N HIS A 10 5.36 6.83 6.03
CA HIS A 10 4.57 6.85 7.24
C HIS A 10 5.49 7.02 8.45
N ARG A 11 4.96 7.67 9.50
CA ARG A 11 5.69 7.85 10.76
C ARG A 11 5.59 6.60 11.61
N LEU A 12 6.67 6.27 12.31
CA LEU A 12 6.66 5.24 13.35
C LEU A 12 6.07 5.83 14.63
N VAL A 13 5.06 5.18 15.17
CA VAL A 13 4.38 5.61 16.40
C VAL A 13 4.17 4.42 17.33
N SER A 14 4.11 4.69 18.62
CA SER A 14 3.83 3.66 19.63
C SER A 14 2.39 3.19 19.54
N GLY A 15 2.13 1.94 19.95
CA GLY A 15 0.76 1.43 20.07
C GLY A 15 0.16 0.90 18.77
N ARG A 16 0.96 0.75 17.73
CA ARG A 16 0.51 0.18 16.46
C ARG A 16 1.38 -1.00 16.04
N LYS A 17 0.78 -1.95 15.34
CA LYS A 17 1.51 -3.04 14.72
C LYS A 17 2.32 -2.52 13.55
N LEU A 18 3.50 -3.09 13.34
CA LEU A 18 4.33 -2.78 12.19
C LEU A 18 4.04 -3.80 11.08
N MET A 19 3.35 -3.34 10.03
CA MET A 19 2.99 -4.18 8.88
C MET A 19 3.82 -3.75 7.68
N LEU A 20 4.54 -4.69 7.09
CA LEU A 20 5.33 -4.46 5.87
C LEU A 20 5.13 -5.62 4.90
N GLY A 21 4.57 -5.32 3.73
CA GLY A 21 4.29 -6.33 2.71
C GLY A 21 3.31 -7.40 3.19
N GLY A 22 2.40 -7.06 4.08
CA GLY A 22 1.43 -7.98 4.64
C GLY A 22 1.97 -8.83 5.80
N VAL A 23 3.22 -8.60 6.22
CA VAL A 23 3.86 -9.34 7.32
C VAL A 23 3.92 -8.45 8.56
N GLU A 24 3.48 -9.00 9.70
CA GLU A 24 3.64 -8.31 10.97
C GLU A 24 5.07 -8.50 11.48
N ILE A 25 5.78 -7.37 11.63
CA ILE A 25 7.16 -7.36 12.13
C ILE A 25 7.12 -7.15 13.64
N PRO A 26 7.72 -8.04 14.46
CA PRO A 26 7.78 -7.84 15.91
C PRO A 26 8.59 -6.59 16.26
N PHE A 27 7.89 -5.57 16.74
CA PHE A 27 8.52 -4.31 17.14
C PHE A 27 7.56 -3.55 18.05
N ASN A 28 8.09 -2.61 18.85
CA ASN A 28 7.28 -1.86 19.80
C ASN A 28 6.59 -0.62 19.19
N LYS A 29 6.82 -0.36 17.92
CA LYS A 29 6.18 0.71 17.16
C LYS A 29 5.65 0.18 15.86
N GLY A 30 4.69 0.87 15.27
CA GLY A 30 4.17 0.61 13.95
C GLY A 30 3.98 1.90 13.18
N LEU A 31 3.60 1.78 11.92
CA LEU A 31 3.38 2.93 11.07
C LEU A 31 2.01 3.54 11.33
N ASP A 32 1.93 4.87 11.29
CA ASP A 32 0.70 5.61 11.49
C ASP A 32 -0.06 5.77 10.18
N GLY A 33 -1.37 5.60 10.22
CA GLY A 33 -2.23 5.75 9.05
C GLY A 33 -3.65 5.27 9.34
N TRP A 34 -4.55 5.49 8.39
CA TRP A 34 -5.96 5.12 8.53
C TRP A 34 -6.17 3.60 8.40
N SER A 35 -5.52 2.98 7.41
CA SER A 35 -5.50 1.52 7.24
C SER A 35 -4.47 0.89 8.19
N ASP A 36 -3.95 -0.29 7.88
CA ASP A 36 -2.83 -0.88 8.63
C ASP A 36 -1.50 -0.15 8.38
N ALA A 37 -1.50 0.86 7.50
CA ALA A 37 -0.35 1.69 7.16
C ALA A 37 0.85 0.89 6.63
N ASP A 38 0.59 -0.17 5.89
CA ASP A 38 1.63 -0.95 5.21
C ASP A 38 2.23 -0.13 4.07
N VAL A 39 3.33 0.55 4.37
CA VAL A 39 3.96 1.49 3.44
C VAL A 39 4.44 0.81 2.15
N LEU A 40 4.88 -0.44 2.25
CA LEU A 40 5.32 -1.19 1.07
C LEU A 40 4.14 -1.50 0.15
N ALA A 41 3.06 -2.03 0.69
CA ALA A 41 1.86 -2.31 -0.09
C ALA A 41 1.28 -1.03 -0.72
N HIS A 42 1.28 0.08 0.01
CA HIS A 42 0.80 1.37 -0.49
C HIS A 42 1.62 1.87 -1.67
N ALA A 43 2.95 1.80 -1.59
CA ALA A 43 3.83 2.22 -2.68
C ALA A 43 3.62 1.35 -3.93
N ILE A 44 3.45 0.05 -3.73
CA ILE A 44 3.19 -0.89 -4.83
C ILE A 44 1.85 -0.55 -5.51
N MET A 45 0.79 -0.32 -4.73
CA MET A 45 -0.51 0.03 -5.28
C MET A 45 -0.45 1.32 -6.10
N ASP A 46 0.23 2.35 -5.59
CA ASP A 46 0.39 3.61 -6.32
C ASP A 46 1.16 3.42 -7.62
N ALA A 47 2.21 2.59 -7.61
CA ALA A 47 2.96 2.27 -8.82
C ALA A 47 2.09 1.59 -9.88
N LEU A 48 1.29 0.62 -9.46
CA LEU A 48 0.42 -0.13 -10.35
C LEU A 48 -0.69 0.73 -10.93
N LEU A 49 -1.37 1.50 -10.09
CA LEU A 49 -2.43 2.41 -10.54
C LEU A 49 -1.88 3.51 -11.45
N GLY A 50 -0.73 4.05 -11.11
CA GLY A 50 -0.07 5.08 -11.93
C GLY A 50 0.34 4.56 -13.29
N ALA A 51 0.90 3.35 -13.37
CA ALA A 51 1.27 2.73 -14.63
C ALA A 51 0.06 2.54 -15.56
N ALA A 52 -1.09 2.22 -15.00
CA ALA A 52 -2.34 2.02 -15.75
C ALA A 52 -3.12 3.31 -15.96
N ALA A 53 -2.62 4.46 -15.50
CA ALA A 53 -3.29 5.76 -15.55
C ALA A 53 -4.67 5.76 -14.84
N LEU A 54 -4.77 5.04 -13.72
CA LEU A 54 -6.00 4.89 -12.95
C LEU A 54 -6.01 5.71 -11.64
N GLY A 55 -5.08 6.64 -11.49
CA GLY A 55 -4.99 7.50 -10.32
C GLY A 55 -4.07 6.93 -9.24
N ASP A 56 -4.46 7.06 -7.99
CA ASP A 56 -3.69 6.63 -6.84
C ASP A 56 -4.59 6.01 -5.76
N ILE A 57 -3.98 5.49 -4.70
CA ILE A 57 -4.74 4.83 -3.62
C ILE A 57 -5.64 5.79 -2.86
N GLY A 58 -5.27 7.06 -2.75
CA GLY A 58 -6.10 8.06 -2.08
C GLY A 58 -7.41 8.32 -2.79
N ARG A 59 -7.46 8.15 -4.10
CA ARG A 59 -8.68 8.27 -4.90
C ARG A 59 -9.56 7.03 -4.80
N HIS A 60 -8.95 5.84 -4.78
CA HIS A 60 -9.69 4.57 -4.71
C HIS A 60 -10.12 4.23 -3.29
N PHE A 61 -9.29 4.54 -2.30
CA PHE A 61 -9.51 4.18 -0.90
C PHE A 61 -9.26 5.40 -0.01
N PRO A 62 -10.10 6.44 -0.08
CA PRO A 62 -9.85 7.68 0.66
C PRO A 62 -9.85 7.43 2.17
N PRO A 63 -8.91 8.06 2.92
CA PRO A 63 -8.92 7.98 4.36
C PRO A 63 -10.16 8.65 4.96
N GLY A 64 -10.50 8.29 6.19
CA GLY A 64 -11.67 8.85 6.87
C GLY A 64 -12.94 8.05 6.69
N GLN A 65 -12.95 7.02 5.82
CA GLN A 65 -14.09 6.13 5.67
C GLN A 65 -13.94 4.92 6.58
N GLU A 66 -14.97 4.63 7.38
CA GLU A 66 -14.94 3.50 8.32
C GLU A 66 -14.68 2.17 7.64
N LEU A 67 -15.11 2.02 6.40
CA LEU A 67 -14.87 0.79 5.61
C LEU A 67 -13.38 0.45 5.52
N TYR A 68 -12.50 1.45 5.50
CA TYR A 68 -11.06 1.25 5.32
C TYR A 68 -10.26 1.44 6.62
N ARG A 69 -10.93 1.74 7.72
CA ARG A 69 -10.25 1.92 9.00
C ARG A 69 -9.62 0.61 9.45
N ASP A 70 -8.31 0.64 9.75
CA ASP A 70 -7.50 -0.52 10.16
C ASP A 70 -7.54 -1.69 9.19
N ILE A 71 -8.00 -1.49 7.95
CA ILE A 71 -8.08 -2.55 6.96
C ILE A 71 -6.68 -3.05 6.57
N SER A 72 -6.56 -4.35 6.31
CA SER A 72 -5.33 -4.90 5.75
C SER A 72 -5.08 -4.34 4.36
N SER A 73 -3.88 -3.80 4.13
CA SER A 73 -3.51 -3.28 2.81
C SER A 73 -3.40 -4.38 1.76
N LEU A 74 -3.25 -5.65 2.16
CA LEU A 74 -3.32 -6.76 1.20
C LEU A 74 -4.72 -6.91 0.60
N VAL A 75 -5.77 -6.62 1.37
CA VAL A 75 -7.15 -6.60 0.86
C VAL A 75 -7.29 -5.50 -0.18
N LEU A 76 -6.76 -4.31 0.10
CA LEU A 76 -6.77 -3.20 -0.86
C LEU A 76 -5.98 -3.54 -2.12
N LEU A 77 -4.82 -4.18 -1.97
CA LEU A 77 -3.99 -4.61 -3.10
C LEU A 77 -4.76 -5.60 -3.99
N GLY A 78 -5.52 -6.51 -3.39
CA GLY A 78 -6.41 -7.42 -4.13
C GLY A 78 -7.43 -6.67 -4.97
N LYS A 79 -8.02 -5.59 -4.42
CA LYS A 79 -8.96 -4.73 -5.15
C LYS A 79 -8.28 -4.00 -6.31
N VAL A 80 -7.06 -3.54 -6.12
CA VAL A 80 -6.26 -2.92 -7.19
C VAL A 80 -6.01 -3.94 -8.31
N ARG A 81 -5.64 -5.16 -7.96
CA ARG A 81 -5.45 -6.23 -8.95
C ARG A 81 -6.71 -6.48 -9.77
N GLU A 82 -7.87 -6.53 -9.14
CA GLU A 82 -9.15 -6.68 -9.82
C GLU A 82 -9.40 -5.53 -10.79
N THR A 83 -9.16 -4.29 -10.36
CA THR A 83 -9.32 -3.10 -11.18
C THR A 83 -8.40 -3.14 -12.40
N LEU A 84 -7.14 -3.54 -12.21
CA LEU A 84 -6.20 -3.70 -13.33
C LEU A 84 -6.69 -4.73 -14.33
N ALA A 85 -7.16 -5.88 -13.85
CA ALA A 85 -7.66 -6.96 -14.71
C ALA A 85 -8.87 -6.51 -15.52
N GLU A 86 -9.78 -5.76 -14.91
CA GLU A 86 -10.95 -5.19 -15.60
C GLU A 86 -10.56 -4.23 -16.72
N ASN A 87 -9.39 -3.60 -16.62
CA ASN A 87 -8.83 -2.69 -17.61
C ASN A 87 -7.84 -3.36 -18.56
N GLY A 88 -7.75 -4.69 -18.53
CA GLY A 88 -6.90 -5.45 -19.45
C GLY A 88 -5.42 -5.49 -19.09
N TRP A 89 -5.08 -5.17 -17.84
CA TRP A 89 -3.69 -5.15 -17.37
C TRP A 89 -3.39 -6.31 -16.43
N ARG A 90 -2.14 -6.72 -16.43
CA ARG A 90 -1.58 -7.66 -15.45
C ARG A 90 -0.20 -7.20 -15.04
N VAL A 91 0.21 -7.59 -13.84
CA VAL A 91 1.53 -7.26 -13.31
C VAL A 91 2.58 -8.17 -13.96
N GLY A 92 3.63 -7.57 -14.52
CA GLY A 92 4.78 -8.31 -15.03
C GLY A 92 5.78 -8.61 -13.93
N ASN A 93 6.28 -7.55 -13.30
CA ASN A 93 7.20 -7.68 -12.16
C ASN A 93 7.14 -6.42 -11.29
N ILE A 94 7.62 -6.56 -10.06
CA ILE A 94 7.70 -5.47 -9.10
C ILE A 94 9.08 -5.50 -8.47
N ASP A 95 9.67 -4.32 -8.31
CA ASP A 95 10.89 -4.13 -7.54
C ASP A 95 10.63 -3.07 -6.48
N ALA A 96 11.12 -3.27 -5.28
CA ALA A 96 10.80 -2.39 -4.15
C ALA A 96 12.00 -2.21 -3.22
N THR A 97 12.08 -1.04 -2.60
CA THR A 97 13.09 -0.71 -1.60
C THR A 97 12.39 -0.13 -0.37
N ILE A 98 12.76 -0.60 0.80
CA ILE A 98 12.30 -0.09 2.08
C ILE A 98 13.43 0.70 2.74
N MET A 99 13.13 1.94 3.13
CA MET A 99 14.03 2.75 3.92
C MET A 99 13.40 2.98 5.29
N ALA A 100 14.04 2.47 6.34
CA ALA A 100 13.49 2.52 7.68
C ALA A 100 14.51 3.09 8.67
N GLU A 101 14.03 3.94 9.59
CA GLU A 101 14.87 4.40 10.70
C GLU A 101 15.10 3.28 11.72
N GLN A 102 14.07 2.48 11.96
CA GLN A 102 14.02 1.38 12.91
C GLN A 102 13.10 0.28 12.34
N PRO A 103 13.19 -0.93 12.79
CA PRO A 103 14.09 -1.56 13.74
C PRO A 103 15.51 -1.75 13.28
#